data_afee56f332509428f359111852f9619f
#
_entry.id   afee56f332509428f359111852f9619f
#
_cell.length_a   1.000
_cell.length_b   1.000
_cell.length_c   1.000
_cell.angle_alpha   90.00
_cell.angle_beta   90.00
_cell.angle_gamma   90.00
#
_symmetry.space_group_name_H-M   'P 1'
#
loop_
_entity.id
_entity.type
_entity.pdbx_description
1 polymer ?
#
loop_
_entity_poly.entity_id
_entity_poly.type
_entity_poly.pdbx_seq_one_letter_code
_entity_poly.pdbx_strand_id
1 'polypeptide(L)'
;MVNKNQAIKTISLESYGIYNANVNYQLTAAQLQKDTILKGQGKLAKSGALAVNTGEFTGRSPMDRFIVKDNITKDKIWWGDINIPFSSENFDNLYNRVVDYLSNKEIFVRDCFACADADYKLNIRVINEYSWSNMFSYNMFLRPTNEELENFEQEWLVVNAPGFMADPAIDGTRQHNFAILNFTKKIALIGGTGYTGEIKKGIFSALNFILPVDKNT
;
A
#
# COMPACT_ATOMS: atom_id res chain seq x y z
N MET A 1 16.42 -31.49 1.77
CA MET A 1 16.81 -31.02 3.11
C MET A 1 16.04 -29.72 3.36
N VAL A 2 15.05 -29.76 4.24
CA VAL A 2 14.24 -28.57 4.61
C VAL A 2 15.11 -27.74 5.54
N ASN A 3 15.43 -26.52 5.12
CA ASN A 3 16.23 -25.59 5.91
C ASN A 3 15.45 -25.19 7.16
N LYS A 4 16.02 -25.53 8.31
CA LYS A 4 15.53 -25.23 9.66
C LYS A 4 15.64 -23.71 9.91
N ASN A 5 14.57 -23.16 10.49
CA ASN A 5 14.55 -21.96 11.32
C ASN A 5 15.28 -20.71 10.78
N GLN A 6 14.68 -20.03 9.80
CA GLN A 6 14.84 -18.60 9.77
C GLN A 6 13.88 -18.00 10.80
N ALA A 7 14.42 -17.34 11.81
CA ALA A 7 13.64 -16.52 12.72
C ALA A 7 12.89 -15.48 11.85
N ILE A 8 11.58 -15.55 11.83
CA ILE A 8 10.75 -14.56 11.14
C ILE A 8 11.06 -13.23 11.80
N LYS A 9 11.66 -12.29 11.05
CA LYS A 9 11.95 -10.93 11.54
C LYS A 9 10.62 -10.35 12.00
N THR A 10 10.48 -10.11 13.28
CA THR A 10 9.30 -9.44 13.82
C THR A 10 9.43 -7.95 13.48
N ILE A 11 8.48 -7.40 12.74
CA ILE A 11 8.42 -5.99 12.43
C ILE A 11 7.39 -5.34 13.35
N SER A 12 7.81 -4.30 14.10
CA SER A 12 6.88 -3.43 14.81
C SER A 12 6.28 -2.41 13.83
N LEU A 13 4.99 -2.16 13.95
CA LEU A 13 4.27 -1.15 13.19
C LEU A 13 3.96 0.11 14.02
N GLU A 14 4.45 0.18 15.25
CA GLU A 14 4.19 1.31 16.17
C GLU A 14 4.74 2.64 15.64
N SER A 15 5.88 2.59 14.93
CA SER A 15 6.44 3.79 14.28
C SER A 15 5.55 4.38 13.18
N TYR A 16 4.59 3.60 12.70
CA TYR A 16 3.56 4.03 11.73
C TYR A 16 2.23 4.39 12.41
N GLY A 17 2.14 4.29 13.74
CA GLY A 17 0.91 4.53 14.49
C GLY A 17 -0.05 3.34 14.54
N ILE A 18 0.39 2.13 14.17
CA ILE A 18 -0.43 0.90 14.23
C ILE A 18 0.01 0.10 15.46
N TYR A 19 -0.87 -0.02 16.44
CA TYR A 19 -0.58 -0.63 17.73
C TYR A 19 -1.24 -2.01 17.87
N ASN A 20 -0.59 -2.90 18.63
CA ASN A 20 -1.12 -4.23 18.99
C ASN A 20 -1.54 -5.09 17.76
N ALA A 21 -0.96 -4.85 16.60
CA ALA A 21 -1.28 -5.62 15.40
C ALA A 21 -0.59 -7.01 15.42
N ASN A 22 -1.33 -8.03 14.95
CA ASN A 22 -0.73 -9.34 14.65
C ASN A 22 -0.11 -9.27 13.24
N VAL A 23 1.21 -9.13 13.17
CA VAL A 23 1.93 -8.84 11.93
C VAL A 23 2.39 -10.12 11.23
N ASN A 24 1.91 -10.34 10.03
CA ASN A 24 2.36 -11.36 9.08
C ASN A 24 3.36 -10.74 8.10
N TYR A 25 4.66 -11.01 8.27
CA TYR A 25 5.71 -10.41 7.46
C TYR A 25 6.24 -11.38 6.39
N GLN A 26 6.34 -10.91 5.15
CA GLN A 26 6.94 -11.62 4.00
C GLN A 26 6.36 -13.01 3.72
N LEU A 27 5.06 -13.23 3.96
CA LEU A 27 4.43 -14.51 3.66
C LEU A 27 4.57 -14.86 2.17
N THR A 28 4.74 -16.15 1.88
CA THR A 28 4.75 -16.67 0.51
C THR A 28 3.37 -16.58 -0.13
N ALA A 29 3.29 -16.61 -1.46
CA ALA A 29 2.01 -16.62 -2.18
C ALA A 29 1.09 -17.77 -1.72
N ALA A 30 1.65 -18.96 -1.46
CA ALA A 30 0.86 -20.11 -0.98
C ALA A 30 0.28 -19.88 0.42
N GLN A 31 1.04 -19.24 1.33
CA GLN A 31 0.56 -18.90 2.67
C GLN A 31 -0.56 -17.84 2.60
N LEU A 32 -0.38 -16.80 1.78
CA LEU A 32 -1.38 -15.74 1.59
C LEU A 32 -2.67 -16.29 0.94
N GLN A 33 -2.53 -17.17 -0.06
CA GLN A 33 -3.67 -17.84 -0.68
C GLN A 33 -4.43 -18.69 0.34
N LYS A 34 -3.72 -19.52 1.11
CA LYS A 34 -4.31 -20.36 2.16
C LYS A 34 -5.05 -19.52 3.18
N ASP A 35 -4.46 -18.44 3.66
CA ASP A 35 -5.07 -17.54 4.62
C ASP A 35 -6.35 -16.89 4.08
N THR A 36 -6.32 -16.40 2.83
CA THR A 36 -7.49 -15.83 2.14
C THR A 36 -8.66 -16.81 2.10
N ILE A 37 -8.38 -18.08 1.77
CA ILE A 37 -9.41 -19.13 1.69
C ILE A 37 -9.96 -19.47 3.09
N LEU A 38 -9.09 -19.64 4.09
CA LEU A 38 -9.50 -19.97 5.45
C LEU A 38 -10.39 -18.89 6.07
N LYS A 39 -10.16 -17.62 5.71
CA LYS A 39 -10.96 -16.47 6.15
C LYS A 39 -12.24 -16.26 5.33
N GLY A 40 -12.50 -17.10 4.33
CA GLY A 40 -13.66 -16.94 3.45
C GLY A 40 -13.63 -15.72 2.54
N GLN A 41 -12.46 -15.10 2.37
CA GLN A 41 -12.28 -13.86 1.60
C GLN A 41 -12.10 -14.11 0.10
N GLY A 42 -11.97 -15.37 -0.31
CA GLY A 42 -11.80 -15.73 -1.71
C GLY A 42 -12.06 -17.22 -1.98
N LYS A 43 -12.05 -17.59 -3.26
CA LYS A 43 -12.22 -18.95 -3.75
C LYS A 43 -11.20 -19.25 -4.83
N LEU A 44 -10.81 -20.53 -4.94
CA LEU A 44 -9.98 -20.97 -6.05
C LEU A 44 -10.84 -21.29 -7.27
N ALA A 45 -10.46 -20.76 -8.41
CA ALA A 45 -10.96 -21.20 -9.71
C ALA A 45 -10.38 -22.59 -10.04
N LYS A 46 -10.95 -23.28 -11.03
CA LYS A 46 -10.45 -24.59 -11.51
C LYS A 46 -8.99 -24.53 -11.99
N SER A 47 -8.54 -23.37 -12.46
CA SER A 47 -7.16 -23.11 -12.88
C SER A 47 -6.19 -22.91 -11.72
N GLY A 48 -6.64 -22.86 -10.47
CA GLY A 48 -5.84 -22.52 -9.29
C GLY A 48 -5.72 -21.00 -9.04
N ALA A 49 -6.30 -20.15 -9.88
CA ALA A 49 -6.32 -18.72 -9.66
C ALA A 49 -7.21 -18.36 -8.47
N LEU A 50 -6.75 -17.41 -7.64
CA LEU A 50 -7.52 -16.89 -6.52
C LEU A 50 -8.50 -15.83 -7.02
N ALA A 51 -9.79 -16.05 -6.78
CA ALA A 51 -10.85 -15.07 -7.02
C ALA A 51 -11.29 -14.46 -5.68
N VAL A 52 -11.30 -13.13 -5.61
CA VAL A 52 -11.68 -12.37 -4.40
C VAL A 52 -12.78 -11.37 -4.74
N ASN A 53 -13.60 -11.04 -3.74
CA ASN A 53 -14.54 -9.93 -3.83
C ASN A 53 -13.85 -8.64 -3.37
N THR A 54 -13.78 -7.64 -4.24
CA THR A 54 -13.14 -6.35 -3.96
C THR A 54 -14.09 -5.32 -3.35
N GLY A 55 -15.31 -5.71 -2.97
CA GLY A 55 -16.30 -4.84 -2.34
C GLY A 55 -17.07 -3.98 -3.33
N GLU A 56 -17.56 -2.84 -2.87
CA GLU A 56 -18.37 -1.89 -3.65
C GLU A 56 -17.58 -1.29 -4.83
N PHE A 57 -16.33 -0.91 -4.57
CA PHE A 57 -15.46 -0.29 -5.57
C PHE A 57 -14.59 -1.34 -6.27
N THR A 58 -15.10 -1.92 -7.36
CA THR A 58 -14.49 -3.06 -8.05
C THR A 58 -13.47 -2.69 -9.12
N GLY A 59 -13.26 -1.40 -9.37
CA GLY A 59 -12.37 -0.90 -10.41
C GLY A 59 -11.68 0.41 -10.04
N ARG A 60 -11.08 1.03 -11.04
CA ARG A 60 -10.43 2.34 -10.88
C ARG A 60 -11.45 3.42 -10.56
N SER A 61 -11.09 4.28 -9.60
CA SER A 61 -11.86 5.48 -9.25
C SER A 61 -11.00 6.72 -9.50
N PRO A 62 -10.88 7.21 -10.75
CA PRO A 62 -9.98 8.31 -11.08
C PRO A 62 -10.24 9.59 -10.30
N MET A 63 -11.53 9.87 -9.99
CA MET A 63 -11.96 11.06 -9.25
C MET A 63 -11.71 10.94 -7.73
N ASP A 64 -11.24 9.80 -7.24
CA ASP A 64 -10.94 9.55 -5.83
C ASP A 64 -9.44 9.38 -5.59
N ARG A 65 -8.64 9.88 -6.54
CA ARG A 65 -7.20 9.98 -6.44
C ARG A 65 -6.80 11.40 -6.18
N PHE A 66 -6.01 11.55 -5.12
CA PHE A 66 -5.60 12.86 -4.64
C PHE A 66 -4.08 12.89 -4.47
N ILE A 67 -3.53 14.09 -4.53
CA ILE A 67 -2.14 14.36 -4.20
C ILE A 67 -2.11 15.48 -3.17
N VAL A 68 -1.36 15.28 -2.09
CA VAL A 68 -1.19 16.33 -1.08
C VAL A 68 -0.48 17.52 -1.72
N LYS A 69 -1.14 18.69 -1.66
CA LYS A 69 -0.61 19.94 -2.17
C LYS A 69 0.16 20.65 -1.06
N ASP A 70 1.46 20.64 -1.17
CA ASP A 70 2.41 21.21 -0.21
C ASP A 70 3.57 21.92 -0.91
N ASN A 71 4.61 22.28 -0.16
CA ASN A 71 5.76 23.00 -0.71
C ASN A 71 6.55 22.23 -1.76
N ILE A 72 6.52 20.89 -1.74
CA ILE A 72 7.20 20.03 -2.72
C ILE A 72 6.42 19.96 -4.02
N THR A 73 5.08 19.88 -3.91
CA THR A 73 4.20 19.54 -5.03
C THR A 73 3.54 20.72 -5.70
N LYS A 74 3.32 21.84 -4.97
CA LYS A 74 2.49 22.98 -5.42
C LYS A 74 2.85 23.54 -6.79
N ASP A 75 4.14 23.60 -7.11
CA ASP A 75 4.68 24.22 -8.34
C ASP A 75 5.20 23.17 -9.35
N LYS A 76 5.17 21.87 -9.00
CA LYS A 76 5.71 20.77 -9.84
C LYS A 76 4.63 19.88 -10.43
N ILE A 77 3.41 19.97 -9.94
CA ILE A 77 2.28 19.15 -10.40
C ILE A 77 1.33 20.00 -11.23
N TRP A 78 0.94 19.45 -12.37
CA TRP A 78 -0.15 20.01 -13.17
C TRP A 78 -1.48 19.68 -12.49
N TRP A 79 -1.99 20.64 -11.73
CA TRP A 79 -3.23 20.51 -10.97
C TRP A 79 -4.46 20.65 -11.86
N GLY A 80 -5.50 19.86 -11.59
CA GLY A 80 -6.76 19.86 -12.32
C GLY A 80 -7.58 18.60 -12.02
N ASP A 81 -8.43 18.22 -12.94
CA ASP A 81 -9.37 17.10 -12.78
C ASP A 81 -8.69 15.73 -12.63
N ILE A 82 -7.42 15.60 -13.06
CA ILE A 82 -6.66 14.36 -12.99
C ILE A 82 -5.80 14.32 -11.71
N ASN A 83 -5.13 15.43 -11.38
CA ASN A 83 -4.30 15.58 -10.19
C ASN A 83 -5.05 16.46 -9.20
N ILE A 84 -5.93 15.86 -8.43
CA ILE A 84 -6.82 16.56 -7.50
C ILE A 84 -6.02 16.88 -6.23
N PRO A 85 -5.98 18.16 -5.81
CA PRO A 85 -5.25 18.54 -4.60
C PRO A 85 -5.96 18.04 -3.34
N PHE A 86 -5.14 17.63 -2.35
CA PHE A 86 -5.59 17.28 -1.00
C PHE A 86 -4.83 18.11 0.03
N SER A 87 -5.47 18.51 1.14
CA SER A 87 -4.77 19.28 2.16
C SER A 87 -3.87 18.38 3.02
N SER A 88 -2.75 18.92 3.49
CA SER A 88 -1.85 18.20 4.40
C SER A 88 -2.55 17.87 5.73
N GLU A 89 -3.38 18.77 6.24
CA GLU A 89 -4.14 18.58 7.47
C GLU A 89 -5.15 17.42 7.35
N ASN A 90 -5.96 17.41 6.28
CA ASN A 90 -6.90 16.31 6.03
C ASN A 90 -6.17 14.98 5.84
N PHE A 91 -5.00 15.00 5.17
CA PHE A 91 -4.18 13.80 5.03
C PHE A 91 -3.75 13.26 6.40
N ASP A 92 -3.26 14.10 7.28
CA ASP A 92 -2.78 13.71 8.60
C ASP A 92 -3.91 13.16 9.46
N ASN A 93 -5.07 13.81 9.45
CA ASN A 93 -6.25 13.36 10.17
C ASN A 93 -6.75 12.00 9.63
N LEU A 94 -6.86 11.86 8.32
CA LEU A 94 -7.28 10.61 7.68
C LEU A 94 -6.25 9.49 7.90
N TYR A 95 -4.96 9.77 7.81
CA TYR A 95 -3.90 8.81 8.11
C TYR A 95 -4.04 8.27 9.53
N ASN A 96 -4.19 9.14 10.51
CA ASN A 96 -4.35 8.76 11.93
C ASN A 96 -5.58 7.86 12.13
N ARG A 97 -6.70 8.17 11.48
CA ARG A 97 -7.91 7.32 11.52
C ARG A 97 -7.70 5.96 10.89
N VAL A 98 -6.98 5.89 9.77
CA VAL A 98 -6.68 4.62 9.09
C VAL A 98 -5.76 3.75 9.94
N VAL A 99 -4.70 4.30 10.52
CA VAL A 99 -3.77 3.51 11.35
C VAL A 99 -4.41 3.07 12.68
N ASP A 100 -5.28 3.89 13.25
CA ASP A 100 -6.09 3.50 14.41
C ASP A 100 -7.04 2.33 14.05
N TYR A 101 -7.72 2.43 12.90
CA TYR A 101 -8.56 1.34 12.38
C TYR A 101 -7.80 0.03 12.15
N LEU A 102 -6.54 0.11 11.71
CA LEU A 102 -5.67 -1.05 11.50
C LEU A 102 -5.09 -1.60 12.80
N SER A 103 -5.11 -0.83 13.88
CA SER A 103 -4.66 -1.27 15.20
C SER A 103 -5.52 -2.43 15.73
N ASN A 104 -4.92 -3.32 16.52
CA ASN A 104 -5.52 -4.56 17.05
C ASN A 104 -6.01 -5.55 15.99
N LYS A 105 -5.59 -5.40 14.73
CA LYS A 105 -5.94 -6.31 13.64
C LYS A 105 -4.77 -7.19 13.23
N GLU A 106 -5.09 -8.21 12.48
CA GLU A 106 -4.10 -8.96 11.73
C GLU A 106 -3.73 -8.19 10.46
N ILE A 107 -2.44 -7.98 10.27
CA ILE A 107 -1.87 -7.12 9.22
C ILE A 107 -0.83 -7.91 8.43
N PHE A 108 -0.78 -7.67 7.13
CA PHE A 108 0.17 -8.30 6.22
C PHE A 108 1.17 -7.26 5.71
N VAL A 109 2.45 -7.49 5.98
CA VAL A 109 3.52 -6.54 5.64
C VAL A 109 4.46 -7.16 4.62
N ARG A 110 4.84 -6.36 3.63
CA ARG A 110 5.79 -6.76 2.60
C ARG A 110 6.77 -5.64 2.29
N ASP A 111 8.05 -5.97 2.40
CA ASP A 111 9.14 -5.18 1.85
C ASP A 111 9.45 -5.68 0.44
N CYS A 112 9.58 -4.76 -0.50
CA CYS A 112 9.73 -5.05 -1.93
C CYS A 112 10.36 -3.86 -2.66
N PHE A 113 10.68 -4.05 -3.95
CA PHE A 113 11.27 -2.99 -4.76
C PHE A 113 10.41 -2.67 -5.98
N ALA A 114 10.37 -1.40 -6.37
CA ALA A 114 9.95 -0.99 -7.71
C ALA A 114 11.19 -0.56 -8.51
N CYS A 115 11.10 -0.62 -9.83
CA CYS A 115 12.17 -0.52 -10.82
C CYS A 115 13.18 -1.70 -10.77
N ALA A 116 13.46 -2.23 -11.93
CA ALA A 116 14.44 -3.30 -12.10
C ALA A 116 15.87 -2.77 -12.20
N ASP A 117 16.04 -1.54 -12.68
CA ASP A 117 17.31 -0.85 -12.76
C ASP A 117 17.79 -0.44 -11.35
N ALA A 118 19.03 -0.77 -11.02
CA ALA A 118 19.58 -0.53 -9.70
C ALA A 118 19.67 0.97 -9.35
N ASP A 119 19.92 1.84 -10.34
CA ASP A 119 20.06 3.29 -10.13
C ASP A 119 18.72 3.97 -9.82
N TYR A 120 17.61 3.31 -10.17
CA TYR A 120 16.24 3.81 -10.01
C TYR A 120 15.40 2.95 -9.04
N LYS A 121 16.02 1.95 -8.43
CA LYS A 121 15.34 1.05 -7.49
C LYS A 121 14.78 1.82 -6.30
N LEU A 122 13.50 1.63 -6.02
CA LEU A 122 12.77 2.26 -4.92
C LEU A 122 12.37 1.22 -3.89
N ASN A 123 12.75 1.42 -2.64
CA ASN A 123 12.43 0.51 -1.53
C ASN A 123 11.04 0.81 -0.98
N ILE A 124 10.13 -0.16 -1.06
CA ILE A 124 8.74 0.01 -0.69
C ILE A 124 8.36 -0.93 0.43
N ARG A 125 7.76 -0.42 1.50
CA ARG A 125 7.02 -1.22 2.47
C ARG A 125 5.53 -1.12 2.18
N VAL A 126 4.86 -2.26 2.04
CA VAL A 126 3.42 -2.34 1.83
C VAL A 126 2.78 -2.95 3.07
N ILE A 127 1.87 -2.21 3.70
CA ILE A 127 1.05 -2.63 4.84
C ILE A 127 -0.37 -2.86 4.30
N ASN A 128 -0.85 -4.10 4.37
CA ASN A 128 -2.16 -4.49 3.86
C ASN A 128 -3.04 -5.04 4.98
N GLU A 129 -4.31 -4.68 4.97
CA GLU A 129 -5.33 -5.27 5.83
C GLU A 129 -5.64 -6.72 5.46
N TYR A 130 -5.57 -7.08 4.17
CA TYR A 130 -5.95 -8.42 3.68
C TYR A 130 -4.76 -9.16 3.06
N SER A 131 -4.73 -10.48 3.29
CA SER A 131 -3.71 -11.37 2.74
C SER A 131 -3.69 -11.38 1.20
N TRP A 132 -4.84 -11.35 0.55
CA TRP A 132 -4.92 -11.31 -0.91
C TRP A 132 -4.43 -9.98 -1.51
N SER A 133 -4.57 -8.86 -0.81
CA SER A 133 -3.96 -7.59 -1.23
C SER A 133 -2.43 -7.66 -1.14
N ASN A 134 -1.90 -8.32 -0.10
CA ASN A 134 -0.46 -8.55 0.04
C ASN A 134 0.06 -9.53 -1.02
N MET A 135 -0.76 -10.52 -1.43
CA MET A 135 -0.42 -11.41 -2.55
C MET A 135 -0.34 -10.66 -3.89
N PHE A 136 -1.18 -9.64 -4.11
CA PHE A 136 -1.02 -8.75 -5.26
C PHE A 136 0.34 -8.05 -5.23
N SER A 137 0.75 -7.49 -4.09
CA SER A 137 2.05 -6.85 -3.93
C SER A 137 3.21 -7.83 -4.14
N TYR A 138 3.09 -9.08 -3.66
CA TYR A 138 4.05 -10.16 -3.93
C TYR A 138 4.26 -10.41 -5.42
N ASN A 139 3.19 -10.38 -6.22
CA ASN A 139 3.26 -10.63 -7.66
C ASN A 139 3.65 -9.39 -8.46
N MET A 140 3.36 -8.19 -7.96
CA MET A 140 3.54 -6.93 -8.68
C MET A 140 4.95 -6.36 -8.57
N PHE A 141 5.56 -6.46 -7.39
CA PHE A 141 6.84 -5.83 -7.10
C PHE A 141 7.99 -6.86 -7.08
N LEU A 142 9.20 -6.37 -7.22
CA LEU A 142 10.41 -7.19 -7.12
C LEU A 142 10.60 -7.64 -5.67
N ARG A 143 10.97 -8.90 -5.52
CA ARG A 143 11.15 -9.53 -4.21
C ARG A 143 12.60 -9.43 -3.78
N PRO A 144 12.87 -8.86 -2.59
CA PRO A 144 14.21 -8.85 -2.01
C PRO A 144 14.72 -10.27 -1.73
N THR A 145 16.02 -10.45 -1.79
CA THR A 145 16.72 -11.58 -1.19
C THR A 145 16.69 -11.47 0.33
N ASN A 146 17.06 -12.56 1.04
CA ASN A 146 17.13 -12.52 2.49
C ASN A 146 18.17 -11.50 2.99
N GLU A 147 19.31 -11.39 2.32
CA GLU A 147 20.37 -10.44 2.63
C GLU A 147 19.89 -8.98 2.45
N GLU A 148 19.15 -8.70 1.37
CA GLU A 148 18.54 -7.38 1.16
C GLU A 148 17.48 -7.06 2.21
N LEU A 149 16.73 -8.07 2.72
CA LEU A 149 15.75 -7.87 3.78
C LEU A 149 16.38 -7.56 5.14
N GLU A 150 17.58 -8.12 5.44
CA GLU A 150 18.31 -7.81 6.67
C GLU A 150 18.66 -6.33 6.77
N ASN A 151 19.04 -5.72 5.63
CA ASN A 151 19.46 -4.33 5.51
C ASN A 151 18.39 -3.44 4.85
N PHE A 152 17.14 -3.87 4.85
CA PHE A 152 16.10 -3.13 4.16
C PHE A 152 15.75 -1.82 4.87
N GLU A 153 15.99 -0.71 4.19
CA GLU A 153 15.59 0.62 4.60
C GLU A 153 14.45 1.09 3.68
N GLN A 154 13.29 1.33 4.26
CA GLN A 154 12.11 1.79 3.54
C GLN A 154 12.28 3.23 3.07
N GLU A 155 11.96 3.50 1.79
CA GLU A 155 11.85 4.85 1.24
C GLU A 155 10.39 5.28 1.09
N TRP A 156 9.53 4.37 0.65
CA TRP A 156 8.09 4.62 0.47
C TRP A 156 7.24 3.64 1.29
N LEU A 157 6.17 4.18 1.85
CA LEU A 157 5.15 3.43 2.55
C LEU A 157 3.87 3.36 1.72
N VAL A 158 3.30 2.17 1.57
CA VAL A 158 1.93 1.99 1.08
C VAL A 158 1.09 1.44 2.22
N VAL A 159 0.06 2.16 2.61
CA VAL A 159 -0.96 1.69 3.57
C VAL A 159 -2.23 1.41 2.81
N ASN A 160 -2.69 0.16 2.84
CA ASN A 160 -3.87 -0.29 2.11
C ASN A 160 -4.87 -0.94 3.08
N ALA A 161 -5.94 -0.24 3.36
CA ALA A 161 -7.02 -0.59 4.28
C ALA A 161 -8.38 -0.65 3.55
N PRO A 162 -8.66 -1.70 2.77
CA PRO A 162 -9.88 -1.79 1.97
C PRO A 162 -11.17 -1.71 2.79
N GLY A 163 -11.15 -2.18 4.04
CA GLY A 163 -12.31 -2.16 4.92
C GLY A 163 -12.54 -0.82 5.64
N PHE A 164 -11.60 0.13 5.54
CA PHE A 164 -11.79 1.47 6.09
C PHE A 164 -12.56 2.34 5.08
N MET A 165 -13.77 2.73 5.44
CA MET A 165 -14.61 3.64 4.66
C MET A 165 -14.43 5.06 5.18
N ALA A 166 -13.95 5.97 4.34
CA ALA A 166 -13.84 7.39 4.70
C ALA A 166 -15.24 8.03 4.84
N ASP A 167 -15.33 9.04 5.69
CA ASP A 167 -16.47 9.92 5.77
C ASP A 167 -16.13 11.23 5.03
N PRO A 168 -16.76 11.51 3.87
CA PRO A 168 -16.49 12.72 3.10
C PRO A 168 -16.60 14.03 3.89
N ALA A 169 -17.51 14.06 4.87
CA ALA A 169 -17.75 15.27 5.68
C ALA A 169 -16.60 15.51 6.70
N ILE A 170 -15.87 14.47 7.08
CA ILE A 170 -14.80 14.53 8.08
C ILE A 170 -13.43 14.48 7.41
N ASP A 171 -13.27 13.59 6.43
CA ASP A 171 -11.97 13.23 5.86
C ASP A 171 -11.59 14.08 4.64
N GLY A 172 -12.51 14.85 4.09
CA GLY A 172 -12.29 15.68 2.92
C GLY A 172 -12.17 14.90 1.61
N THR A 173 -12.54 13.63 1.60
CA THR A 173 -12.62 12.79 0.39
C THR A 173 -13.91 13.07 -0.37
N ARG A 174 -13.99 12.68 -1.65
CA ARG A 174 -15.20 12.83 -2.44
C ARG A 174 -16.28 11.81 -2.05
N GLN A 175 -15.85 10.61 -1.69
CA GLN A 175 -16.72 9.50 -1.26
C GLN A 175 -15.92 8.56 -0.32
N HIS A 176 -16.44 7.36 -0.05
CA HIS A 176 -15.88 6.45 0.96
C HIS A 176 -14.54 5.84 0.59
N ASN A 177 -14.23 5.70 -0.71
CA ASN A 177 -12.94 5.20 -1.16
C ASN A 177 -12.00 6.36 -1.52
N PHE A 178 -10.70 6.11 -1.39
CA PHE A 178 -9.65 7.07 -1.69
C PHE A 178 -8.31 6.41 -1.99
N ALA A 179 -7.50 7.11 -2.78
CA ALA A 179 -6.08 6.83 -2.96
C ALA A 179 -5.32 8.16 -2.96
N ILE A 180 -4.53 8.42 -1.93
CA ILE A 180 -3.88 9.71 -1.69
C ILE A 180 -2.38 9.54 -1.66
N LEU A 181 -1.65 10.36 -2.40
CA LEU A 181 -0.19 10.43 -2.39
C LEU A 181 0.29 11.64 -1.57
N ASN A 182 1.17 11.38 -0.63
CA ASN A 182 1.90 12.42 0.09
C ASN A 182 3.40 12.27 -0.22
N PHE A 183 3.93 13.17 -1.03
CA PHE A 183 5.34 13.12 -1.47
C PHE A 183 6.30 13.54 -0.36
N THR A 184 5.91 14.48 0.49
CA THR A 184 6.72 14.92 1.64
C THR A 184 6.92 13.79 2.64
N LYS A 185 5.85 13.04 2.95
CA LYS A 185 5.91 11.90 3.87
C LYS A 185 6.28 10.58 3.19
N LYS A 186 6.33 10.57 1.85
CA LYS A 186 6.56 9.38 1.01
C LYS A 186 5.55 8.26 1.32
N ILE A 187 4.27 8.60 1.38
CA ILE A 187 3.18 7.68 1.72
C ILE A 187 2.15 7.65 0.59
N ALA A 188 1.74 6.44 0.20
CA ALA A 188 0.52 6.17 -0.56
C ALA A 188 -0.53 5.58 0.39
N LEU A 189 -1.59 6.32 0.68
CA LEU A 189 -2.68 5.94 1.57
C LEU A 189 -3.90 5.53 0.74
N ILE A 190 -4.37 4.29 0.90
CA ILE A 190 -5.45 3.71 0.10
C ILE A 190 -6.48 3.08 1.04
N GLY A 191 -7.74 3.49 0.94
CA GLY A 191 -8.82 2.93 1.74
C GLY A 191 -10.14 2.84 0.98
N GLY A 192 -11.11 2.10 1.56
CA GLY A 192 -12.45 1.95 1.04
C GLY A 192 -12.59 1.18 -0.27
N THR A 193 -11.49 0.66 -0.81
CA THR A 193 -11.50 -0.13 -2.05
C THR A 193 -10.60 -1.35 -1.95
N GLY A 194 -11.13 -2.49 -2.37
CA GLY A 194 -10.36 -3.72 -2.56
C GLY A 194 -9.67 -3.82 -3.92
N TYR A 195 -9.83 -2.84 -4.80
CA TYR A 195 -9.16 -2.83 -6.09
C TYR A 195 -7.65 -2.61 -5.93
N THR A 196 -6.89 -3.70 -5.94
CA THR A 196 -5.43 -3.71 -5.68
C THR A 196 -4.60 -2.93 -6.70
N GLY A 197 -5.19 -2.62 -7.87
CA GLY A 197 -4.56 -1.78 -8.88
C GLY A 197 -4.18 -0.38 -8.37
N GLU A 198 -4.80 0.11 -7.29
CA GLU A 198 -4.42 1.39 -6.68
C GLU A 198 -3.05 1.32 -6.01
N ILE A 199 -2.64 0.18 -5.44
CA ILE A 199 -1.29 -0.05 -4.89
C ILE A 199 -0.23 0.19 -5.98
N LYS A 200 -0.41 -0.48 -7.14
CA LYS A 200 0.49 -0.29 -8.29
C LYS A 200 0.49 1.16 -8.78
N LYS A 201 -0.69 1.75 -8.90
CA LYS A 201 -0.83 3.11 -9.43
C LYS A 201 -0.23 4.17 -8.50
N GLY A 202 -0.33 3.98 -7.19
CA GLY A 202 0.32 4.86 -6.21
C GLY A 202 1.84 4.92 -6.44
N ILE A 203 2.48 3.76 -6.49
CA ILE A 203 3.93 3.68 -6.72
C ILE A 203 4.33 4.14 -8.13
N PHE A 204 3.53 3.81 -9.17
CA PHE A 204 3.77 4.31 -10.52
C PHE A 204 3.71 5.85 -10.57
N SER A 205 2.76 6.47 -9.88
CA SER A 205 2.67 7.94 -9.82
C SER A 205 3.84 8.53 -9.01
N ALA A 206 4.29 7.85 -7.94
CA ALA A 206 5.48 8.26 -7.20
C ALA A 206 6.72 8.27 -8.11
N LEU A 207 6.94 7.22 -8.88
CA LEU A 207 8.05 7.13 -9.82
C LEU A 207 7.98 8.19 -10.92
N ASN A 208 6.79 8.46 -11.49
CA ASN A 208 6.60 9.52 -12.48
C ASN A 208 6.95 10.92 -11.98
N PHE A 209 6.87 11.15 -10.68
CA PHE A 209 7.30 12.40 -10.07
C PHE A 209 8.80 12.39 -9.72
N ILE A 210 9.28 11.30 -9.10
CA ILE A 210 10.66 11.20 -8.59
C ILE A 210 11.67 11.15 -9.74
N LEU A 211 11.45 10.28 -10.74
CA LEU A 211 12.44 10.01 -11.77
C LEU A 211 12.77 11.26 -12.61
N PRO A 212 11.78 12.02 -13.16
CA PRO A 212 12.09 13.22 -13.92
C PRO A 212 12.73 14.35 -13.09
N VAL A 213 12.30 14.48 -11.81
CA VAL A 213 12.72 15.61 -10.96
C VAL A 213 14.06 15.33 -10.31
N ASP A 214 14.26 14.15 -9.74
CA ASP A 214 15.43 13.84 -8.92
C ASP A 214 16.55 13.16 -9.74
N LYS A 215 16.20 12.48 -10.85
CA LYS A 215 17.13 11.70 -11.66
C LYS A 215 17.34 12.25 -13.09
N ASN A 216 16.63 13.30 -13.48
CA ASN A 216 16.70 13.92 -14.82
C ASN A 216 16.44 12.91 -15.96
N THR A 217 15.50 11.97 -15.77
CA THR A 217 15.16 10.94 -16.75
C THR A 217 13.97 11.30 -17.61
#